data_27bce68a3569971332f73f849a336207
#
_entry.id   27bce68a3569971332f73f849a336207
#
_cell.length_a   1.000
_cell.length_b   1.000
_cell.length_c   1.000
_cell.angle_alpha   90.00
_cell.angle_beta   90.00
_cell.angle_gamma   90.00
#
_symmetry.space_group_name_H-M   'P 1'
#
loop_
_entity.id
_entity.type
_entity.pdbx_description
1 polymer ?
#
loop_
_entity_poly.entity_id
_entity_poly.type
_entity_poly.pdbx_seq_one_letter_code
_entity_poly.pdbx_strand_id
1 'polypeptide(L)'
;VFIDKLSGAALFDTRDRFNSRTGWLSFTKPVKNSVYRKADNSFGMRRIEIRSTTSDIHLGHVFPDGPNGMPRYCINATVLEFKTRGEFNESKTKEKV
;
A
#
# COMPACT_ATOMS: atom_id res chain seq x y z
N VAL A 1 0.78 -7.63 8.10
CA VAL A 1 0.01 -6.66 7.31
C VAL A 1 0.57 -5.26 7.48
N PHE A 2 0.61 -4.49 6.42
CA PHE A 2 1.02 -3.10 6.45
C PHE A 2 -0.21 -2.21 6.50
N ILE A 3 -0.24 -1.31 7.48
CA ILE A 3 -1.39 -0.44 7.72
C ILE A 3 -1.04 1.02 7.48
N ASP A 4 -2.08 1.82 7.26
CA ASP A 4 -2.00 3.27 7.16
C ASP A 4 -1.72 3.85 8.56
N LYS A 5 -0.63 4.59 8.72
CA LYS A 5 -0.28 5.21 10.00
C LYS A 5 -1.33 6.19 10.52
N LEU A 6 -2.08 6.83 9.63
CA LEU A 6 -3.08 7.82 10.03
C LEU A 6 -4.42 7.20 10.39
N SER A 7 -4.88 6.21 9.63
CA SER A 7 -6.23 5.65 9.80
C SER A 7 -6.25 4.28 10.47
N GLY A 8 -5.13 3.56 10.49
CA GLY A 8 -5.07 2.18 10.98
C GLY A 8 -5.64 1.15 10.01
N ALA A 9 -6.07 1.56 8.82
CA ALA A 9 -6.64 0.63 7.84
C ALA A 9 -5.57 -0.26 7.22
N ALA A 10 -5.88 -1.54 7.00
CA ALA A 10 -4.99 -2.46 6.29
C ALA A 10 -4.87 -2.04 4.82
N LEU A 11 -3.65 -1.90 4.34
CA LEU A 11 -3.36 -1.47 2.96
C LEU A 11 -2.74 -2.57 2.11
N PHE A 12 -1.77 -3.30 2.65
CA PHE A 12 -1.05 -4.35 1.92
C PHE A 12 -0.78 -5.55 2.83
N ASP A 13 -0.85 -6.74 2.24
CA ASP A 13 -0.54 -7.98 2.92
C ASP A 13 0.88 -8.42 2.58
N THR A 14 1.61 -8.97 3.55
CA THR A 14 2.97 -9.45 3.35
C THR A 14 3.09 -10.53 2.27
N ARG A 15 2.04 -11.33 2.06
CA ARG A 15 2.07 -12.37 1.01
C ARG A 15 2.05 -11.79 -0.40
N ASP A 16 1.68 -10.52 -0.57
CA ASP A 16 1.69 -9.83 -1.87
C ASP A 16 2.97 -9.01 -2.07
N ARG A 17 3.89 -9.06 -1.13
CA ARG A 17 5.18 -8.38 -1.20
C ARG A 17 6.16 -9.15 -2.08
N PHE A 18 6.95 -8.42 -2.86
CA PHE A 18 8.02 -9.02 -3.65
C PHE A 18 9.24 -8.09 -3.68
N ASN A 19 10.41 -8.65 -4.00
CA ASN A 19 11.64 -7.87 -4.13
C ASN A 19 11.75 -7.33 -5.57
N SER A 20 11.52 -6.04 -5.75
CA SER A 20 11.63 -5.38 -7.05
C SER A 20 13.06 -4.96 -7.37
N ARG A 21 14.00 -5.11 -6.43
CA ARG A 21 15.41 -4.70 -6.55
C ARG A 21 15.57 -3.18 -6.72
N THR A 22 14.55 -2.40 -6.40
CA THR A 22 14.60 -0.93 -6.47
C THR A 22 14.94 -0.29 -5.12
N GLY A 23 14.93 -1.07 -4.04
CA GLY A 23 15.05 -0.57 -2.68
C GLY A 23 13.72 -0.08 -2.09
N TRP A 24 12.68 0.03 -2.90
CA TRP A 24 11.34 0.41 -2.45
C TRP A 24 10.54 -0.82 -2.01
N LEU A 25 9.66 -0.61 -1.03
CA LEU A 25 8.71 -1.63 -0.61
C LEU A 25 7.71 -1.86 -1.74
N SER A 26 7.62 -3.10 -2.23
CA SER A 26 6.85 -3.41 -3.45
C SER A 26 5.86 -4.52 -3.22
N PHE A 27 4.67 -4.37 -3.83
CA PHE A 27 3.56 -5.31 -3.72
C PHE A 27 2.93 -5.53 -5.10
N THR A 28 2.31 -6.70 -5.29
CA THR A 28 1.59 -7.01 -6.54
C THR A 28 0.15 -6.53 -6.52
N LYS A 29 -0.45 -6.39 -5.34
CA LYS A 29 -1.82 -5.88 -5.17
C LYS A 29 -2.02 -5.33 -3.76
N PRO A 30 -2.97 -4.38 -3.59
CA PRO A 30 -3.37 -3.91 -2.26
C PRO A 30 -4.46 -4.80 -1.65
N VAL A 31 -4.77 -4.57 -0.38
CA VAL A 31 -6.00 -5.06 0.24
C VAL A 31 -7.19 -4.42 -0.50
N LYS A 32 -8.24 -5.21 -0.73
CA LYS A 32 -9.40 -4.76 -1.51
C LYS A 32 -9.98 -3.45 -0.95
N ASN A 33 -10.19 -2.48 -1.84
CA ASN A 33 -10.78 -1.17 -1.54
C ASN A 33 -9.96 -0.29 -0.56
N SER A 34 -8.72 -0.67 -0.26
CA SER A 34 -7.90 0.09 0.69
C SER A 34 -7.22 1.31 0.08
N VAL A 35 -7.02 1.30 -1.23
CA VAL A 35 -6.32 2.36 -1.97
C VAL A 35 -7.10 2.74 -3.22
N TYR A 36 -6.81 3.93 -3.75
CA TYR A 36 -7.33 4.34 -5.06
C TYR A 36 -6.20 4.93 -5.91
N ARG A 37 -6.43 4.95 -7.23
CA ARG A 37 -5.47 5.45 -8.20
C ARG A 37 -5.82 6.88 -8.59
N LYS A 38 -4.78 7.71 -8.73
CA LYS A 38 -4.92 9.10 -9.17
C LYS A 38 -3.83 9.42 -10.19
N ALA A 39 -4.18 10.08 -11.27
CA ALA A 39 -3.19 10.49 -12.27
C ALA A 39 -2.20 11.48 -11.66
N ASP A 40 -0.91 11.23 -11.87
CA ASP A 40 0.17 12.10 -11.42
C ASP A 40 1.03 12.49 -12.62
N ASN A 41 0.91 13.73 -13.07
CA ASN A 41 1.63 14.25 -14.21
C ASN A 41 2.77 15.20 -13.79
N SER A 42 3.19 15.16 -12.53
CA SER A 42 4.25 16.03 -12.02
C SER A 42 5.59 15.72 -12.71
N PHE A 43 6.45 16.72 -12.81
CA PHE A 43 7.79 16.62 -13.40
C PHE A 43 7.80 16.11 -14.86
N GLY A 44 6.71 16.36 -15.62
CA GLY A 44 6.60 15.91 -17.00
C GLY A 44 6.45 14.40 -17.18
N MET A 45 6.26 13.66 -16.11
CA MET A 45 6.09 12.20 -16.15
C MET A 45 4.63 11.83 -16.04
N ARG A 46 4.25 10.72 -16.71
CA ARG A 46 2.90 10.16 -16.60
C ARG A 46 2.96 8.94 -15.68
N ARG A 47 2.52 9.13 -14.45
CA ARG A 47 2.51 8.06 -13.45
C ARG A 47 1.12 7.95 -12.83
N ILE A 48 0.86 6.80 -12.21
CA ILE A 48 -0.37 6.58 -11.44
C ILE A 48 0.00 6.60 -9.97
N GLU A 49 -0.47 7.60 -9.28
CA GLU A 49 -0.30 7.74 -7.83
C GLU A 49 -1.27 6.80 -7.09
N ILE A 50 -0.82 6.23 -5.98
CA ILE A 50 -1.63 5.41 -5.08
C ILE A 50 -1.83 6.18 -3.79
N ARG A 51 -3.09 6.34 -3.39
CA ARG A 51 -3.49 7.04 -2.17
C ARG A 51 -4.38 6.14 -1.32
N SER A 52 -4.32 6.34 0.01
CA SER A 52 -5.19 5.62 0.93
C SER A 52 -6.64 6.07 0.78
N THR A 53 -7.57 5.13 0.71
CA THR A 53 -9.00 5.43 0.62
C THR A 53 -9.51 6.09 1.92
N THR A 54 -8.96 5.70 3.07
CA THR A 54 -9.44 6.16 4.37
C THR A 54 -8.85 7.49 4.82
N SER A 55 -7.56 7.74 4.57
CA SER A 55 -6.87 8.95 5.03
C SER A 55 -6.53 9.92 3.92
N ASP A 56 -6.62 9.47 2.65
CA ASP A 56 -6.24 10.23 1.46
C ASP A 56 -4.76 10.60 1.40
N ILE A 57 -3.91 9.98 2.20
CA ILE A 57 -2.47 10.25 2.12
C ILE A 57 -1.85 9.61 0.88
N HIS A 58 -0.81 10.25 0.35
CA HIS A 58 0.00 9.68 -0.72
C HIS A 58 0.79 8.48 -0.21
N LEU A 59 0.65 7.34 -0.87
CA LEU A 59 1.35 6.11 -0.51
C LEU A 59 2.53 5.83 -1.43
N GLY A 60 2.39 6.07 -2.71
CA GLY A 60 3.39 5.77 -3.71
C GLY A 60 2.80 5.77 -5.10
N HIS A 61 3.33 4.91 -5.97
CA HIS A 61 2.91 4.81 -7.37
C HIS A 61 2.76 3.35 -7.79
N VAL A 62 1.97 3.11 -8.82
CA VAL A 62 1.82 1.78 -9.43
C VAL A 62 2.35 1.81 -10.86
N PHE A 63 3.08 0.76 -11.24
CA PHE A 63 3.67 0.58 -12.57
C PHE A 63 3.22 -0.75 -13.16
N PRO A 64 3.19 -0.90 -14.51
CA PRO A 64 2.71 -2.13 -15.14
C PRO A 64 3.74 -3.26 -15.22
N ASP A 65 4.93 -3.07 -14.67
CA ASP A 65 6.09 -3.94 -14.86
C ASP A 65 6.41 -4.84 -13.65
N GLY A 66 5.38 -5.35 -12.99
CA GLY A 66 5.54 -6.29 -11.88
C GLY A 66 5.78 -7.74 -12.35
N PRO A 67 6.01 -8.66 -11.41
CA PRO A 67 6.27 -10.07 -11.72
C PRO A 67 5.02 -10.74 -12.32
N ASN A 68 5.24 -11.71 -13.22
CA ASN A 68 4.18 -12.53 -13.80
C ASN A 68 3.03 -11.74 -14.46
N GLY A 69 3.33 -10.58 -15.03
CA GLY A 69 2.32 -9.72 -15.63
C GLY A 69 1.49 -8.93 -14.64
N MET A 70 1.82 -9.00 -13.35
CA MET A 70 1.14 -8.24 -12.29
C MET A 70 1.63 -6.78 -12.26
N PRO A 71 0.85 -5.86 -11.71
CA PRO A 71 1.36 -4.51 -11.49
C PRO A 71 2.39 -4.48 -10.37
N ARG A 72 3.20 -3.41 -10.34
CA ARG A 72 4.19 -3.16 -9.30
C ARG A 72 3.78 -1.93 -8.51
N TYR A 73 3.33 -2.13 -7.27
CA TYR A 73 3.00 -1.05 -6.34
C TYR A 73 4.24 -0.72 -5.53
N CYS A 74 4.86 0.44 -5.82
CA CYS A 74 6.02 0.95 -5.07
C CYS A 74 5.54 1.91 -4.01
N ILE A 75 5.69 1.54 -2.74
CA ILE A 75 5.08 2.26 -1.62
C ILE A 75 6.14 2.81 -0.68
N ASN A 76 5.92 4.03 -0.22
CA ASN A 76 6.80 4.69 0.73
C ASN A 76 6.60 4.07 2.12
N ALA A 77 7.63 3.40 2.63
CA ALA A 77 7.56 2.72 3.91
C ALA A 77 7.31 3.67 5.10
N THR A 78 7.64 4.96 4.96
CA THR A 78 7.48 5.93 6.05
C THR A 78 6.02 6.22 6.40
N VAL A 79 5.08 5.96 5.48
CA VAL A 79 3.65 6.17 5.71
C VAL A 79 2.94 4.90 6.16
N LEU A 80 3.67 3.78 6.26
CA LEU A 80 3.14 2.48 6.65
C LEU A 80 3.63 2.08 8.02
N GLU A 81 2.83 1.29 8.72
CA GLU A 81 3.21 0.60 9.93
C GLU A 81 2.99 -0.89 9.73
N PHE A 82 3.97 -1.71 10.09
CA PHE A 82 3.83 -3.16 10.02
C PHE A 82 3.18 -3.68 11.30
N LYS A 83 2.17 -4.54 11.14
CA LYS A 83 1.59 -5.31 12.25
C LYS A 83 1.47 -6.76 11.84
N THR A 84 1.70 -7.68 12.78
CA THR A 84 1.38 -9.08 12.54
C THR A 84 -0.14 -9.22 12.42
N ARG A 85 -0.60 -10.32 11.83
CA ARG A 85 -2.05 -10.57 11.72
C ARG A 85 -2.72 -10.63 13.09
N GLY A 86 -2.06 -11.21 14.07
CA GLY A 86 -2.56 -11.26 15.45
C GLY A 86 -2.73 -9.87 16.04
N GLU A 87 -1.72 -9.02 15.95
CA GLU A 87 -1.77 -7.64 16.43
C GLU A 87 -2.88 -6.82 15.74
N PHE A 88 -3.01 -6.97 14.43
CA PHE A 88 -4.04 -6.27 13.68
C PHE A 88 -5.45 -6.73 14.10
N ASN A 89 -5.66 -8.02 14.26
CA ASN A 89 -6.94 -8.57 14.68
C ASN A 89 -7.29 -8.14 16.11
N GLU A 90 -6.32 -8.08 17.01
CA GLU A 90 -6.52 -7.56 18.37
C GLU A 90 -6.99 -6.12 18.37
N SER A 91 -6.37 -5.27 17.54
CA SER A 91 -6.77 -3.87 17.40
C SER A 91 -8.23 -3.75 16.96
N LYS A 92 -8.65 -4.56 16.00
CA LYS A 92 -10.04 -4.57 15.53
C LYS A 92 -11.01 -5.02 16.63
N THR A 93 -10.64 -6.04 17.40
CA THR A 93 -11.46 -6.55 18.48
C THR A 93 -11.65 -5.51 19.56
N LYS A 94 -10.61 -4.78 19.91
CA LYS A 94 -10.68 -3.70 20.89
C LYS A 94 -11.57 -2.53 20.46
N GLU A 95 -11.60 -2.24 19.17
CA GLU A 95 -12.44 -1.17 18.62
C GLU A 95 -13.93 -1.50 18.68
N LYS A 96 -14.29 -2.78 18.76
CA LYS A 96 -15.68 -3.23 18.83
C LYS A 96 -16.26 -3.28 20.24
N VAL A 97 -15.44 -3.06 21.22
CA VAL A 97 -15.85 -3.02 22.62
C VAL A 97 -16.03 -1.58 23.06
#